data_95013e6c37e0d686c9a33076b3a31b00
#
_entry.id   95013e6c37e0d686c9a33076b3a31b00
#
_cell.length_a   1.000
_cell.length_b   1.000
_cell.length_c   1.000
_cell.angle_alpha   90.00
_cell.angle_beta   90.00
_cell.angle_gamma   90.00
#
_symmetry.space_group_name_H-M   'P 1'
#
loop_
_entity.id
_entity.type
_entity.pdbx_description
1 polymer ?
#
loop_
_entity_poly.entity_id
_entity_poly.type
_entity_poly.pdbx_seq_one_letter_code
_entity_poly.pdbx_strand_id
1 'polypeptide(L)'
;MRLKNICKSFKDIEVLKDFNLSVDEGEHIAIMGKSGKGKTTVLNIIMGFEQPDSGEMNLPKEISAVFQENRLCEDFCASSNVCLLKGNKSLAKEILGKLGIDSTQKVKTMSGGQKRRVALARCLAKNAGLYIFDEALKGLDEKTKAVAMTVIKEYTDGKSAIFVTHDINEAKDFADRIVEI
;
A
#
# COMPACT_ATOMS: atom_id res chain seq x y z
N MET A 1 3.71 -9.29 11.56
CA MET A 1 2.26 -9.47 11.75
C MET A 1 1.83 -10.89 11.45
N ARG A 2 0.66 -11.35 11.95
CA ARG A 2 0.20 -12.73 11.69
C ARG A 2 -1.32 -12.80 11.58
N LEU A 3 -1.80 -13.51 10.57
CA LEU A 3 -3.16 -14.00 10.40
C LEU A 3 -3.13 -15.51 10.49
N LYS A 4 -4.04 -16.14 11.27
CA LYS A 4 -4.08 -17.57 11.47
C LYS A 4 -5.50 -18.11 11.34
N ASN A 5 -5.69 -19.07 10.43
CA ASN A 5 -6.97 -19.74 10.15
C ASN A 5 -8.10 -18.76 9.88
N ILE A 6 -7.83 -17.70 9.11
CA ILE A 6 -8.81 -16.68 8.80
C ILE A 6 -9.84 -17.23 7.81
N CYS A 7 -11.10 -17.18 8.19
CA CYS A 7 -12.22 -17.46 7.30
C CYS A 7 -13.04 -16.20 7.10
N LYS A 8 -13.52 -16.00 5.88
CA LYS A 8 -14.42 -14.90 5.53
C LYS A 8 -15.35 -15.30 4.41
N SER A 9 -16.64 -15.10 4.65
CA SER A 9 -17.70 -15.28 3.65
C SER A 9 -18.47 -13.99 3.46
N PHE A 10 -19.00 -13.80 2.26
CA PHE A 10 -19.95 -12.75 1.95
C PHE A 10 -21.21 -13.42 1.41
N LYS A 11 -22.31 -13.34 2.17
CA LYS A 11 -23.53 -14.13 1.92
C LYS A 11 -23.17 -15.62 1.82
N ASP A 12 -23.42 -16.24 0.68
CA ASP A 12 -23.19 -17.67 0.44
C ASP A 12 -21.82 -17.98 -0.23
N ILE A 13 -20.96 -16.98 -0.39
CA ILE A 13 -19.66 -17.13 -1.05
C ILE A 13 -18.54 -17.10 -0.01
N GLU A 14 -17.88 -18.24 0.20
CA GLU A 14 -16.67 -18.33 1.00
C GLU A 14 -15.50 -17.75 0.18
N VAL A 15 -14.92 -16.64 0.66
CA VAL A 15 -13.82 -15.92 -0.02
C VAL A 15 -12.46 -16.31 0.57
N LEU A 16 -12.39 -16.51 1.87
CA LEU A 16 -11.19 -16.98 2.57
C LEU A 16 -11.57 -18.21 3.41
N LYS A 17 -10.77 -19.26 3.27
CA LYS A 17 -10.90 -20.51 4.01
C LYS A 17 -9.58 -20.88 4.64
N ASP A 18 -9.55 -20.93 5.99
CA ASP A 18 -8.37 -21.27 6.78
C ASP A 18 -7.10 -20.53 6.30
N PHE A 19 -7.26 -19.26 5.86
CA PHE A 19 -6.19 -18.47 5.29
C PHE A 19 -5.16 -18.11 6.36
N ASN A 20 -3.88 -18.35 6.04
CA ASN A 20 -2.77 -18.04 6.92
C ASN A 20 -1.78 -17.12 6.21
N LEU A 21 -1.33 -16.08 6.91
CA LEU A 21 -0.32 -15.15 6.42
C LEU A 21 0.52 -14.66 7.59
N SER A 22 1.83 -14.69 7.46
CA SER A 22 2.75 -14.02 8.36
C SER A 22 3.62 -13.06 7.59
N VAL A 23 4.00 -11.96 8.21
CA VAL A 23 5.03 -11.02 7.73
C VAL A 23 5.92 -10.73 8.91
N ASP A 24 7.19 -11.09 8.80
CA ASP A 24 8.17 -10.87 9.86
C ASP A 24 8.56 -9.39 9.94
N GLU A 25 9.24 -8.99 11.00
CA GLU A 25 9.71 -7.61 11.16
C GLU A 25 10.77 -7.31 10.09
N GLY A 26 10.57 -6.22 9.35
CA GLY A 26 11.43 -5.85 8.24
C GLY A 26 11.22 -6.65 6.95
N GLU A 27 10.34 -7.66 6.94
CA GLU A 27 10.06 -8.46 5.74
C GLU A 27 9.17 -7.70 4.75
N HIS A 28 9.54 -7.74 3.48
CA HIS A 28 8.72 -7.30 2.36
C HIS A 28 8.11 -8.51 1.66
N ILE A 29 6.80 -8.57 1.56
CA ILE A 29 6.12 -9.63 0.81
C ILE A 29 5.32 -9.06 -0.36
N ALA A 30 5.20 -9.84 -1.44
CA ALA A 30 4.25 -9.55 -2.50
C ALA A 30 3.09 -10.53 -2.45
N ILE A 31 1.87 -10.04 -2.57
CA ILE A 31 0.67 -10.87 -2.72
C ILE A 31 0.24 -10.83 -4.18
N MET A 32 0.20 -11.99 -4.80
CA MET A 32 -0.24 -12.19 -6.17
C MET A 32 -1.47 -13.09 -6.22
N GLY A 33 -2.17 -13.08 -7.33
CA GLY A 33 -3.32 -13.96 -7.57
C GLY A 33 -4.33 -13.35 -8.53
N LYS A 34 -5.24 -14.17 -9.05
CA LYS A 34 -6.27 -13.73 -9.99
C LYS A 34 -7.25 -12.75 -9.31
N SER A 35 -7.90 -11.91 -10.11
CA SER A 35 -8.99 -11.06 -9.62
C SER A 35 -10.09 -11.90 -8.96
N GLY A 36 -10.66 -11.42 -7.86
CA GLY A 36 -11.73 -12.12 -7.12
C GLY A 36 -11.26 -13.20 -6.14
N LYS A 37 -9.97 -13.47 -6.02
CA LYS A 37 -9.42 -14.49 -5.11
C LYS A 37 -9.25 -14.05 -3.64
N GLY A 38 -9.78 -12.89 -3.25
CA GLY A 38 -9.76 -12.48 -1.84
C GLY A 38 -8.61 -11.54 -1.44
N LYS A 39 -7.72 -11.12 -2.36
CA LYS A 39 -6.62 -10.18 -2.02
C LYS A 39 -7.13 -8.92 -1.31
N THR A 40 -8.12 -8.24 -1.89
CA THR A 40 -8.74 -7.06 -1.29
C THR A 40 -9.39 -7.37 0.06
N THR A 41 -9.99 -8.56 0.20
CA THR A 41 -10.58 -9.00 1.48
C THR A 41 -9.50 -9.16 2.55
N VAL A 42 -8.37 -9.78 2.22
CA VAL A 42 -7.23 -9.91 3.13
C VAL A 42 -6.72 -8.52 3.54
N LEU A 43 -6.53 -7.61 2.58
CA LEU A 43 -6.08 -6.24 2.90
C LEU A 43 -7.10 -5.49 3.77
N ASN A 44 -8.40 -5.62 3.48
CA ASN A 44 -9.45 -4.98 4.28
C ASN A 44 -9.48 -5.53 5.71
N ILE A 45 -9.27 -6.82 5.89
CA ILE A 45 -9.14 -7.43 7.23
C ILE A 45 -7.92 -6.89 7.96
N ILE A 46 -6.75 -6.83 7.31
CA ILE A 46 -5.52 -6.28 7.91
C ILE A 46 -5.72 -4.82 8.30
N MET A 47 -6.38 -4.02 7.47
CA MET A 47 -6.63 -2.60 7.73
C MET A 47 -7.81 -2.34 8.68
N GLY A 48 -8.53 -3.38 9.12
CA GLY A 48 -9.67 -3.26 10.02
C GLY A 48 -10.97 -2.74 9.39
N PHE A 49 -11.05 -2.73 8.05
CA PHE A 49 -12.28 -2.37 7.31
C PHE A 49 -13.28 -3.52 7.24
N GLU A 50 -12.79 -4.76 7.39
CA GLU A 50 -13.59 -5.96 7.47
C GLU A 50 -13.17 -6.78 8.70
N GLN A 51 -14.15 -7.44 9.33
CA GLN A 51 -13.86 -8.44 10.38
C GLN A 51 -13.88 -9.83 9.75
N PRO A 52 -12.93 -10.71 10.09
CA PRO A 52 -13.02 -12.11 9.71
C PRO A 52 -14.19 -12.78 10.45
N ASP A 53 -14.75 -13.83 9.86
CA ASP A 53 -15.81 -14.61 10.50
C ASP A 53 -15.21 -15.53 11.60
N SER A 54 -13.97 -15.96 11.41
CA SER A 54 -13.19 -16.73 12.41
C SER A 54 -11.68 -16.57 12.16
N GLY A 55 -10.88 -17.01 13.12
CA GLY A 55 -9.43 -16.99 13.10
C GLY A 55 -8.84 -16.00 14.09
N GLU A 56 -7.51 -15.92 14.12
CA GLU A 56 -6.75 -15.07 15.04
C GLU A 56 -5.91 -14.07 14.26
N MET A 57 -5.83 -12.83 14.78
CA MET A 57 -5.02 -11.77 14.16
C MET A 57 -4.09 -11.14 15.18
N ASN A 58 -2.84 -10.94 14.78
CA ASN A 58 -1.88 -10.10 15.49
C ASN A 58 -1.33 -9.07 14.50
N LEU A 59 -1.81 -7.84 14.61
CA LEU A 59 -1.52 -6.74 13.70
C LEU A 59 -0.73 -5.62 14.39
N PRO A 60 0.14 -4.91 13.67
CA PRO A 60 0.80 -3.72 14.20
C PRO A 60 -0.23 -2.60 14.44
N LYS A 61 0.06 -1.74 15.44
CA LYS A 61 -0.82 -0.62 15.80
C LYS A 61 -0.95 0.42 14.69
N GLU A 62 0.14 0.66 13.98
CA GLU A 62 0.21 1.68 12.95
C GLU A 62 0.38 1.01 11.58
N ILE A 63 -0.61 1.18 10.74
CA ILE A 63 -0.61 0.72 9.34
C ILE A 63 -0.72 1.95 8.45
N SER A 64 0.05 1.97 7.36
CA SER A 64 -0.06 2.96 6.30
C SER A 64 -0.34 2.28 4.97
N ALA A 65 -1.28 2.81 4.18
CA ALA A 65 -1.69 2.14 2.96
C ALA A 65 -1.85 3.11 1.77
N VAL A 66 -1.48 2.62 0.60
CA VAL A 66 -1.92 3.12 -0.71
C VAL A 66 -3.01 2.20 -1.21
N PHE A 67 -4.17 2.75 -1.47
CA PHE A 67 -5.31 2.03 -2.02
C PHE A 67 -5.27 2.04 -3.55
N GLN A 68 -6.01 1.17 -4.19
CA GLN A 68 -6.18 1.18 -5.64
C GLN A 68 -6.69 2.55 -6.13
N GLU A 69 -7.59 3.18 -5.38
CA GLU A 69 -8.01 4.57 -5.57
C GLU A 69 -7.09 5.54 -4.81
N ASN A 70 -6.79 6.69 -5.39
CA ASN A 70 -5.84 7.63 -4.78
C ASN A 70 -6.37 8.33 -3.50
N ARG A 71 -7.70 8.47 -3.36
CA ARG A 71 -8.38 9.09 -2.20
C ARG A 71 -7.76 10.40 -1.76
N LEU A 72 -7.54 11.33 -2.69
CA LEU A 72 -6.92 12.62 -2.45
C LEU A 72 -7.98 13.73 -2.36
N CYS A 73 -7.65 14.78 -1.59
CA CYS A 73 -8.41 16.03 -1.57
C CYS A 73 -8.00 16.89 -2.75
N GLU A 74 -8.83 16.99 -3.77
CA GLU A 74 -8.49 17.59 -5.07
C GLU A 74 -8.20 19.09 -4.99
N ASP A 75 -8.86 19.82 -4.10
CA ASP A 75 -8.66 21.26 -3.94
C ASP A 75 -7.39 21.64 -3.15
N PHE A 76 -6.76 20.65 -2.51
CA PHE A 76 -5.52 20.83 -1.77
C PHE A 76 -4.31 20.64 -2.67
N CYS A 77 -3.19 21.28 -2.31
CA CYS A 77 -1.91 21.01 -2.96
C CYS A 77 -1.34 19.63 -2.52
N ALA A 78 -0.32 19.16 -3.25
CA ALA A 78 0.31 17.85 -2.96
C ALA A 78 0.82 17.78 -1.52
N SER A 79 1.58 18.77 -1.05
CA SER A 79 2.11 18.77 0.31
C SER A 79 1.03 18.76 1.38
N SER A 80 -0.09 19.47 1.18
CA SER A 80 -1.22 19.43 2.11
C SER A 80 -1.87 18.06 2.17
N ASN A 81 -2.02 17.36 1.02
CA ASN A 81 -2.53 15.99 0.99
C ASN A 81 -1.63 15.02 1.76
N VAL A 82 -0.32 15.16 1.65
CA VAL A 82 0.66 14.33 2.38
C VAL A 82 0.59 14.62 3.88
N CYS A 83 0.43 15.89 4.27
CA CYS A 83 0.41 16.31 5.68
C CYS A 83 -0.90 16.04 6.43
N LEU A 84 -2.00 15.65 5.75
CA LEU A 84 -3.31 15.38 6.38
C LEU A 84 -3.24 14.38 7.55
N LEU A 85 -2.29 13.45 7.53
CA LEU A 85 -2.11 12.41 8.55
C LEU A 85 -1.03 12.78 9.59
N LYS A 86 -0.93 14.03 10.00
CA LYS A 86 0.09 14.56 10.92
C LYS A 86 1.52 14.49 10.36
N GLY A 87 1.66 14.56 9.04
CA GLY A 87 2.96 14.51 8.36
C GLY A 87 3.82 15.75 8.61
N ASN A 88 5.14 15.55 8.64
CA ASN A 88 6.13 16.63 8.66
C ASN A 88 6.20 17.27 7.27
N LYS A 89 6.03 18.60 7.18
CA LYS A 89 6.09 19.36 5.90
C LYS A 89 7.43 19.20 5.17
N SER A 90 8.53 19.11 5.91
CA SER A 90 9.86 18.93 5.31
C SER A 90 9.96 17.55 4.65
N LEU A 91 9.57 16.50 5.37
CA LEU A 91 9.53 15.13 4.87
C LEU A 91 8.56 14.98 3.67
N ALA A 92 7.39 15.63 3.75
CA ALA A 92 6.43 15.63 2.63
C ALA A 92 7.03 16.22 1.35
N LYS A 93 7.74 17.37 1.46
CA LYS A 93 8.41 18.00 0.31
C LYS A 93 9.55 17.14 -0.23
N GLU A 94 10.31 16.50 0.64
CA GLU A 94 11.40 15.60 0.27
C GLU A 94 10.87 14.42 -0.55
N ILE A 95 9.88 13.68 -0.02
CA ILE A 95 9.30 12.51 -0.70
C ILE A 95 8.66 12.92 -2.03
N LEU A 96 7.89 14.02 -2.04
CA LEU A 96 7.28 14.53 -3.27
C LEU A 96 8.35 14.89 -4.31
N GLY A 97 9.44 15.53 -3.90
CA GLY A 97 10.56 15.86 -4.77
C GLY A 97 11.22 14.63 -5.38
N LYS A 98 11.51 13.59 -4.57
CA LYS A 98 12.02 12.31 -5.06
C LYS A 98 11.08 11.64 -6.05
N LEU A 99 9.77 11.78 -5.85
CA LEU A 99 8.74 11.28 -6.77
C LEU A 99 8.47 12.23 -7.97
N GLY A 100 9.21 13.32 -8.13
CA GLY A 100 9.07 14.26 -9.24
C GLY A 100 7.73 15.03 -9.21
N ILE A 101 7.24 15.40 -8.03
CA ILE A 101 6.00 16.15 -7.84
C ILE A 101 6.29 17.53 -7.23
N ASP A 102 5.75 18.58 -7.85
CA ASP A 102 5.73 19.89 -7.24
C ASP A 102 4.79 19.89 -6.02
N SER A 103 5.37 20.12 -4.85
CA SER A 103 4.66 20.10 -3.57
C SER A 103 3.56 21.16 -3.44
N THR A 104 3.59 22.21 -4.26
CA THR A 104 2.65 23.33 -4.25
C THR A 104 1.51 23.17 -5.26
N GLN A 105 1.66 22.27 -6.23
CA GLN A 105 0.66 22.03 -7.27
C GLN A 105 -0.64 21.48 -6.66
N LYS A 106 -1.79 22.04 -7.08
CA LYS A 106 -3.12 21.53 -6.68
C LYS A 106 -3.41 20.21 -7.32
N VAL A 107 -3.92 19.25 -6.54
CA VAL A 107 -4.18 17.88 -6.99
C VAL A 107 -5.17 17.82 -8.15
N LYS A 108 -6.16 18.69 -8.19
CA LYS A 108 -7.14 18.74 -9.30
C LYS A 108 -6.53 19.01 -10.68
N THR A 109 -5.34 19.64 -10.74
CA THR A 109 -4.63 19.94 -12.00
C THR A 109 -3.65 18.85 -12.41
N MET A 110 -3.53 17.79 -11.62
CA MET A 110 -2.57 16.72 -11.82
C MET A 110 -3.09 15.62 -12.74
N SER A 111 -2.17 15.01 -13.50
CA SER A 111 -2.44 13.76 -14.22
C SER A 111 -2.71 12.60 -13.25
N GLY A 112 -3.29 11.50 -13.74
CA GLY A 112 -3.52 10.29 -12.95
C GLY A 112 -2.24 9.74 -12.31
N GLY A 113 -1.15 9.71 -13.06
CA GLY A 113 0.16 9.28 -12.56
C GLY A 113 0.76 10.22 -11.52
N GLN A 114 0.55 11.53 -11.64
CA GLN A 114 0.95 12.49 -10.61
C GLN A 114 0.12 12.28 -9.33
N LYS A 115 -1.20 12.14 -9.44
CA LYS A 115 -2.08 11.83 -8.31
C LYS A 115 -1.65 10.53 -7.60
N ARG A 116 -1.28 9.50 -8.37
CA ARG A 116 -0.78 8.23 -7.83
C ARG A 116 0.48 8.43 -6.99
N ARG A 117 1.44 9.21 -7.47
CA ARG A 117 2.67 9.53 -6.74
C ARG A 117 2.43 10.38 -5.49
N VAL A 118 1.42 11.26 -5.48
CA VAL A 118 1.00 11.98 -4.26
C VAL A 118 0.41 11.02 -3.22
N ALA A 119 -0.40 10.04 -3.64
CA ALA A 119 -0.93 9.00 -2.75
C ALA A 119 0.19 8.14 -2.14
N LEU A 120 1.21 7.77 -2.94
CA LEU A 120 2.42 7.11 -2.47
C LEU A 120 3.16 7.97 -1.44
N ALA A 121 3.43 9.24 -1.75
CA ALA A 121 4.09 10.15 -0.81
C ALA A 121 3.36 10.26 0.52
N ARG A 122 2.01 10.31 0.50
CA ARG A 122 1.19 10.35 1.72
C ARG A 122 1.35 9.08 2.55
N CYS A 123 1.40 7.92 1.92
CA CYS A 123 1.62 6.66 2.59
C CYS A 123 3.01 6.62 3.25
N LEU A 124 4.05 6.96 2.50
CA LEU A 124 5.45 6.89 2.95
C LEU A 124 5.79 7.94 4.02
N ALA A 125 5.11 9.08 4.03
CA ALA A 125 5.32 10.12 5.04
C ALA A 125 4.82 9.76 6.45
N LYS A 126 4.01 8.70 6.59
CA LYS A 126 3.54 8.19 7.88
C LYS A 126 4.55 7.16 8.41
N ASN A 127 5.02 7.33 9.65
CA ASN A 127 5.79 6.28 10.31
C ASN A 127 4.83 5.15 10.73
N ALA A 128 4.96 3.98 10.12
CA ALA A 128 4.08 2.83 10.36
C ALA A 128 4.91 1.55 10.59
N GLY A 129 4.33 0.62 11.33
CA GLY A 129 4.92 -0.72 11.52
C GLY A 129 4.65 -1.66 10.33
N LEU A 130 3.64 -1.33 9.51
CA LEU A 130 3.31 -2.06 8.29
C LEU A 130 2.88 -1.10 7.20
N TYR A 131 3.47 -1.24 6.03
CA TYR A 131 3.07 -0.54 4.81
C TYR A 131 2.33 -1.47 3.87
N ILE A 132 1.27 -0.98 3.26
CA ILE A 132 0.46 -1.74 2.29
C ILE A 132 0.37 -0.95 0.99
N PHE A 133 0.72 -1.60 -0.11
CA PHE A 133 0.73 -1.05 -1.46
C PHE A 133 -0.22 -1.85 -2.35
N ASP A 134 -1.46 -1.39 -2.50
CA ASP A 134 -2.47 -2.06 -3.34
C ASP A 134 -2.43 -1.50 -4.76
N GLU A 135 -1.86 -2.29 -5.69
CA GLU A 135 -1.61 -1.92 -7.08
C GLU A 135 -0.95 -0.53 -7.21
N ALA A 136 0.01 -0.22 -6.32
CA ALA A 136 0.53 1.12 -6.09
C ALA A 136 1.21 1.77 -7.30
N LEU A 137 1.72 0.99 -8.25
CA LEU A 137 2.41 1.48 -9.45
C LEU A 137 1.52 1.47 -10.71
N LYS A 138 0.26 1.06 -10.59
CA LYS A 138 -0.66 1.01 -11.71
C LYS A 138 -0.88 2.37 -12.35
N GLY A 139 -0.80 2.41 -13.69
CA GLY A 139 -0.99 3.63 -14.48
C GLY A 139 0.22 4.56 -14.54
N LEU A 140 1.37 4.14 -14.02
CA LEU A 140 2.66 4.80 -14.22
C LEU A 140 3.38 4.18 -15.43
N ASP A 141 4.14 5.00 -16.15
CA ASP A 141 5.09 4.51 -17.17
C ASP A 141 6.30 3.84 -16.50
N GLU A 142 7.04 3.01 -17.25
CA GLU A 142 8.12 2.18 -16.71
C GLU A 142 9.23 3.00 -16.01
N LYS A 143 9.59 4.17 -16.56
CA LYS A 143 10.59 5.05 -15.94
C LYS A 143 10.11 5.58 -14.60
N THR A 144 8.86 6.01 -14.55
CA THR A 144 8.22 6.53 -13.34
C THR A 144 8.02 5.41 -12.31
N LYS A 145 7.68 4.19 -12.73
CA LYS A 145 7.60 3.01 -11.86
C LYS A 145 8.94 2.72 -11.18
N ALA A 146 10.04 2.70 -11.94
CA ALA A 146 11.37 2.45 -11.39
C ALA A 146 11.75 3.47 -10.31
N VAL A 147 11.50 4.76 -10.56
CA VAL A 147 11.72 5.82 -9.57
C VAL A 147 10.85 5.61 -8.33
N ALA A 148 9.54 5.35 -8.51
CA ALA A 148 8.63 5.13 -7.41
C ALA A 148 9.01 3.90 -6.56
N MET A 149 9.42 2.80 -7.21
CA MET A 149 9.89 1.59 -6.52
C MET A 149 11.14 1.86 -5.68
N THR A 150 12.11 2.60 -6.22
CA THR A 150 13.31 3.01 -5.47
C THR A 150 12.93 3.82 -4.21
N VAL A 151 12.01 4.77 -4.35
CA VAL A 151 11.54 5.59 -3.21
C VAL A 151 10.77 4.72 -2.21
N ILE A 152 9.91 3.81 -2.66
CA ILE A 152 9.20 2.88 -1.77
C ILE A 152 10.21 2.07 -0.94
N LYS A 153 11.18 1.43 -1.56
CA LYS A 153 12.21 0.62 -0.88
C LYS A 153 12.99 1.45 0.13
N GLU A 154 13.40 2.67 -0.23
CA GLU A 154 14.14 3.56 0.66
C GLU A 154 13.37 3.90 1.94
N TYR A 155 12.08 4.21 1.83
CA TYR A 155 11.25 4.62 2.98
C TYR A 155 10.65 3.46 3.76
N THR A 156 10.72 2.24 3.21
CA THR A 156 10.28 1.02 3.90
C THR A 156 11.45 0.14 4.37
N ASP A 157 12.69 0.61 4.23
CA ASP A 157 13.87 -0.10 4.72
C ASP A 157 13.77 -0.38 6.23
N GLY A 158 13.99 -1.65 6.61
CA GLY A 158 13.81 -2.14 7.98
C GLY A 158 12.36 -2.12 8.50
N LYS A 159 11.35 -1.90 7.64
CA LYS A 159 9.92 -1.93 7.98
C LYS A 159 9.23 -3.08 7.24
N SER A 160 8.19 -3.63 7.85
CA SER A 160 7.39 -4.65 7.16
C SER A 160 6.51 -4.04 6.09
N ALA A 161 6.40 -4.71 4.93
CA ALA A 161 5.55 -4.22 3.85
C ALA A 161 4.86 -5.34 3.07
N ILE A 162 3.65 -5.03 2.58
CA ILE A 162 2.86 -5.89 1.70
C ILE A 162 2.62 -5.14 0.39
N PHE A 163 3.00 -5.74 -0.73
CA PHE A 163 2.81 -5.20 -2.06
C PHE A 163 1.87 -6.10 -2.86
N VAL A 164 0.70 -5.60 -3.23
CA VAL A 164 -0.24 -6.33 -4.08
C VAL A 164 -0.07 -5.86 -5.51
N THR A 165 0.26 -6.77 -6.39
CA THR A 165 0.44 -6.51 -7.81
C THR A 165 0.06 -7.71 -8.66
N HIS A 166 -0.22 -7.47 -9.94
CA HIS A 166 -0.37 -8.51 -10.97
C HIS A 166 0.90 -8.66 -11.83
N ASP A 167 1.89 -7.78 -11.65
CA ASP A 167 3.15 -7.81 -12.38
C ASP A 167 4.21 -8.58 -11.57
N ILE A 168 4.66 -9.70 -12.15
CA ILE A 168 5.68 -10.56 -11.50
C ILE A 168 7.03 -9.84 -11.35
N ASN A 169 7.34 -8.90 -12.25
CA ASN A 169 8.60 -8.16 -12.17
C ASN A 169 8.56 -7.15 -11.01
N GLU A 170 7.43 -6.47 -10.83
CA GLU A 170 7.22 -5.61 -9.66
C GLU A 170 7.32 -6.43 -8.36
N ALA A 171 6.69 -7.61 -8.31
CA ALA A 171 6.74 -8.49 -7.14
C ALA A 171 8.17 -8.95 -6.82
N LYS A 172 8.92 -9.40 -7.81
CA LYS A 172 10.31 -9.86 -7.65
C LYS A 172 11.27 -8.73 -7.30
N ASP A 173 11.03 -7.53 -7.83
CA ASP A 173 11.87 -6.37 -7.50
C ASP A 173 11.63 -5.90 -6.07
N PHE A 174 10.41 -5.99 -5.57
CA PHE A 174 10.04 -5.47 -4.24
C PHE A 174 10.26 -6.46 -3.10
N ALA A 175 9.87 -7.73 -3.26
CA ALA A 175 9.59 -8.63 -2.15
C ALA A 175 10.68 -9.68 -1.92
N ASP A 176 10.91 -9.98 -0.64
CA ASP A 176 11.71 -11.12 -0.20
C ASP A 176 11.00 -12.44 -0.49
N ARG A 177 9.65 -12.40 -0.49
CA ARG A 177 8.81 -13.58 -0.70
C ARG A 177 7.50 -13.22 -1.41
N ILE A 178 7.06 -14.10 -2.30
CA ILE A 178 5.78 -13.99 -3.01
C ILE A 178 4.78 -14.97 -2.41
N VAL A 179 3.58 -14.49 -2.13
CA VAL A 179 2.44 -15.27 -1.64
C VAL A 179 1.35 -15.27 -2.70
N GLU A 180 0.87 -16.43 -3.10
CA GLU A 180 -0.25 -16.58 -4.04
C GLU A 180 -1.55 -16.84 -3.29
N ILE A 181 -2.65 -16.17 -3.70
CA ILE A 181 -4.01 -16.36 -3.19
C ILE A 181 -4.94 -16.83 -4.31
#